data_91071bc28d84b322c7848481d9117f7f
#
_entry.id   91071bc28d84b322c7848481d9117f7f
#
_cell.length_a   1.000
_cell.length_b   1.000
_cell.length_c   1.000
_cell.angle_alpha   90.00
_cell.angle_beta   90.00
_cell.angle_gamma   90.00
#
_symmetry.space_group_name_H-M   'P 1'
#
loop_
_entity.id
_entity.type
_entity.pdbx_description
1 polymer ?
#
loop_
_entity_poly.entity_id
_entity_poly.type
_entity_poly.pdbx_seq_one_letter_code
_entity_poly.pdbx_strand_id
1 'polypeptide(L)'
;TLVRQGVEAGALGFSSSKTLLHKDIHGQYMPGTFSGNEEMLALGMAMKGLNNSVFELVSDHLGDDKEWAWVTEFQKQTGLTVTLIATTAPAYENGKMYKIAEQARKEGREIRPQAAGRPTGVLHGLQSSFHAFIGHPTWRSELADLDHTALLKRLSDPDTKRQILAEESMIKSGPMQDLTSLMGQVFPLGENPDYEPDAEASIAGIAKAKGMDAMEVMFD
;
A
#
# COMPACT_ATOMS: atom_id res chain seq x y z
N THR A 1 20.87 21.87 -7.45
CA THR A 1 19.46 21.39 -7.44
C THR A 1 18.82 21.72 -6.11
N LEU A 2 17.49 21.87 -6.06
CA LEU A 2 16.74 22.14 -4.82
C LEU A 2 16.96 21.03 -3.77
N VAL A 3 17.00 19.76 -4.21
CA VAL A 3 17.26 18.62 -3.31
C VAL A 3 18.60 18.78 -2.58
N ARG A 4 19.68 19.10 -3.33
CA ARG A 4 20.98 19.32 -2.71
C ARG A 4 20.97 20.48 -1.71
N GLN A 5 20.39 21.60 -2.10
CA GLN A 5 20.27 22.78 -1.23
C GLN A 5 19.46 22.47 0.02
N GLY A 6 18.37 21.70 -0.10
CA GLY A 6 17.57 21.27 1.05
C GLY A 6 18.38 20.42 2.04
N VAL A 7 19.18 19.46 1.55
CA VAL A 7 20.01 18.63 2.40
C VAL A 7 21.16 19.43 3.02
N GLU A 8 21.80 20.33 2.27
CA GLU A 8 22.83 21.25 2.79
C GLU A 8 22.24 22.20 3.86
N ALA A 9 20.96 22.54 3.76
CA ALA A 9 20.25 23.34 4.76
C ALA A 9 19.74 22.56 5.97
N GLY A 10 19.96 21.23 6.02
CA GLY A 10 19.65 20.38 7.18
C GLY A 10 18.57 19.34 6.97
N ALA A 11 18.03 19.15 5.76
CA ALA A 11 17.13 18.04 5.48
C ALA A 11 17.88 16.69 5.57
N LEU A 12 17.21 15.65 6.07
CA LEU A 12 17.79 14.32 6.25
C LEU A 12 17.98 13.56 4.94
N GLY A 13 17.31 13.95 3.88
CA GLY A 13 17.38 13.28 2.60
C GLY A 13 16.20 13.59 1.70
N PHE A 14 15.87 12.65 0.82
CA PHE A 14 14.76 12.74 -0.12
C PHE A 14 13.91 11.48 -0.05
N SER A 15 12.59 11.67 0.02
CA SER A 15 11.61 10.59 -0.02
C SER A 15 10.81 10.64 -1.31
N SER A 16 10.53 9.49 -1.89
CA SER A 16 9.66 9.35 -3.06
C SER A 16 8.69 8.20 -2.92
N SER A 17 7.59 8.30 -3.68
CA SER A 17 6.49 7.36 -3.61
C SER A 17 6.08 6.91 -5.00
N LYS A 18 6.29 5.62 -5.29
CA LYS A 18 5.85 4.92 -6.52
C LYS A 18 4.68 3.99 -6.20
N THR A 19 3.67 4.50 -5.49
CA THR A 19 2.48 3.73 -5.13
C THR A 19 1.19 4.41 -5.58
N LEU A 20 0.25 3.63 -6.05
CA LEU A 20 -1.09 4.08 -6.42
C LEU A 20 -1.97 4.38 -5.20
N LEU A 21 -1.51 4.03 -4.00
CA LEU A 21 -2.24 4.28 -2.75
C LEU A 21 -2.13 5.74 -2.27
N HIS A 22 -1.06 6.44 -2.66
CA HIS A 22 -0.86 7.82 -2.24
C HIS A 22 -1.54 8.80 -3.21
N LYS A 23 -2.57 9.45 -2.70
CA LYS A 23 -3.35 10.46 -3.42
C LYS A 23 -3.52 11.71 -2.57
N ASP A 24 -3.72 12.83 -3.21
CA ASP A 24 -4.09 14.07 -2.55
C ASP A 24 -5.58 14.08 -2.13
N ILE A 25 -6.01 15.18 -1.51
CA ILE A 25 -7.41 15.36 -1.06
C ILE A 25 -8.43 15.41 -2.21
N HIS A 26 -7.98 15.56 -3.45
CA HIS A 26 -8.81 15.56 -4.65
C HIS A 26 -8.75 14.22 -5.40
N GLY A 27 -8.11 13.19 -4.82
CA GLY A 27 -7.95 11.87 -5.43
C GLY A 27 -6.91 11.80 -6.54
N GLN A 28 -6.09 12.84 -6.73
CA GLN A 28 -5.02 12.85 -7.72
C GLN A 28 -3.77 12.15 -7.17
N TYR A 29 -3.04 11.46 -8.04
CA TYR A 29 -1.79 10.81 -7.62
C TYR A 29 -0.73 11.83 -7.21
N MET A 30 0.04 11.46 -6.20
CA MET A 30 1.14 12.30 -5.72
C MET A 30 2.20 12.50 -6.81
N PRO A 31 2.86 13.67 -6.85
CA PRO A 31 4.04 13.87 -7.69
C PRO A 31 5.07 12.77 -7.41
N GLY A 32 5.64 12.21 -8.46
CA GLY A 32 6.61 11.11 -8.33
C GLY A 32 6.03 9.71 -8.47
N THR A 33 4.69 9.52 -8.35
CA THR A 33 4.05 8.20 -8.50
C THR A 33 4.48 7.47 -9.77
N PHE A 34 4.62 8.18 -10.87
CA PHE A 34 5.00 7.64 -12.17
C PHE A 34 6.42 8.02 -12.61
N SER A 35 7.23 8.53 -11.70
CA SER A 35 8.62 8.92 -12.00
C SER A 35 9.45 7.71 -12.41
N GLY A 36 10.23 7.91 -13.48
CA GLY A 36 11.17 6.90 -13.96
C GLY A 36 12.40 6.72 -13.06
N ASN A 37 13.07 5.60 -13.20
CA ASN A 37 14.27 5.30 -12.43
C ASN A 37 15.41 6.29 -12.69
N GLU A 38 15.48 6.87 -13.90
CA GLU A 38 16.46 7.91 -14.26
C GLU A 38 16.28 9.18 -13.46
N GLU A 39 15.03 9.62 -13.25
CA GLU A 39 14.72 10.78 -12.41
C GLU A 39 15.13 10.52 -10.97
N MET A 40 14.76 9.36 -10.41
CA MET A 40 15.15 8.98 -9.06
C MET A 40 16.68 8.94 -8.90
N LEU A 41 17.38 8.40 -9.88
CA LEU A 41 18.86 8.39 -9.87
C LEU A 41 19.43 9.81 -9.90
N ALA A 42 18.89 10.71 -10.72
CA ALA A 42 19.35 12.09 -10.79
C ALA A 42 19.17 12.84 -9.45
N LEU A 43 18.03 12.60 -8.76
CA LEU A 43 17.76 13.15 -7.44
C LEU A 43 18.73 12.56 -6.39
N GLY A 44 18.98 11.25 -6.42
CA GLY A 44 19.95 10.60 -5.54
C GLY A 44 21.38 11.09 -5.77
N MET A 45 21.79 11.23 -7.03
CA MET A 45 23.12 11.77 -7.37
C MET A 45 23.32 13.21 -6.91
N ALA A 46 22.24 13.99 -6.81
CA ALA A 46 22.32 15.34 -6.24
C ALA A 46 22.68 15.34 -4.74
N MET A 47 22.39 14.26 -4.02
CA MET A 47 22.73 14.09 -2.61
C MET A 47 24.06 13.36 -2.37
N LYS A 48 24.65 12.79 -3.42
CA LYS A 48 25.93 12.05 -3.31
C LYS A 48 27.01 12.89 -2.65
N GLY A 49 27.67 12.28 -1.64
CA GLY A 49 28.74 12.93 -0.89
C GLY A 49 28.27 13.90 0.19
N LEU A 50 26.98 14.09 0.39
CA LEU A 50 26.43 14.77 1.54
C LEU A 50 26.31 13.80 2.72
N ASN A 51 26.77 14.24 3.90
CA ASN A 51 26.83 13.38 5.07
C ASN A 51 25.43 12.92 5.53
N ASN A 52 25.31 11.63 5.80
CA ASN A 52 24.12 10.98 6.39
C ASN A 52 22.81 11.15 5.62
N SER A 53 22.90 11.44 4.32
CA SER A 53 21.70 11.56 3.50
C SER A 53 21.04 10.20 3.25
N VAL A 54 19.72 10.17 3.37
CA VAL A 54 18.89 8.98 3.19
C VAL A 54 17.99 9.17 1.96
N PHE A 55 17.84 8.12 1.18
CA PHE A 55 16.80 8.04 0.16
C PHE A 55 15.75 7.04 0.63
N GLU A 56 14.50 7.50 0.78
CA GLU A 56 13.38 6.64 1.16
C GLU A 56 12.48 6.40 -0.03
N LEU A 57 12.10 5.15 -0.23
CA LEU A 57 11.22 4.72 -1.32
C LEU A 57 10.05 3.90 -0.79
N VAL A 58 8.84 4.34 -1.12
CA VAL A 58 7.64 3.50 -1.11
C VAL A 58 7.36 3.07 -2.54
N SER A 59 7.21 1.76 -2.79
CA SER A 59 6.94 1.24 -4.12
C SER A 59 6.00 0.04 -4.07
N ASP A 60 5.00 0.03 -4.98
CA ASP A 60 4.11 -1.13 -5.19
C ASP A 60 4.83 -2.30 -5.89
N HIS A 61 6.05 -2.09 -6.38
CA HIS A 61 6.80 -3.05 -7.19
C HIS A 61 7.88 -3.82 -6.42
N LEU A 62 7.89 -3.75 -5.08
CA LEU A 62 8.91 -4.45 -4.26
C LEU A 62 8.83 -5.99 -4.34
N GLY A 63 7.78 -6.55 -4.94
CA GLY A 63 7.71 -7.96 -5.34
C GLY A 63 8.51 -8.28 -6.62
N ASP A 64 8.83 -7.29 -7.47
CA ASP A 64 9.48 -7.49 -8.77
C ASP A 64 11.01 -7.45 -8.65
N ASP A 65 11.69 -8.39 -9.32
CA ASP A 65 13.16 -8.42 -9.42
C ASP A 65 13.73 -7.19 -10.11
N LYS A 66 13.01 -6.60 -11.06
CA LYS A 66 13.43 -5.39 -11.77
C LYS A 66 13.51 -4.18 -10.85
N GLU A 67 12.56 -4.05 -9.91
CA GLU A 67 12.60 -2.97 -8.93
C GLU A 67 13.82 -3.14 -8.01
N TRP A 68 14.09 -4.34 -7.55
CA TRP A 68 15.27 -4.60 -6.72
C TRP A 68 16.59 -4.42 -7.45
N ALA A 69 16.66 -4.78 -8.74
CA ALA A 69 17.83 -4.52 -9.56
C ALA A 69 18.11 -3.01 -9.64
N TRP A 70 17.06 -2.22 -9.87
CA TRP A 70 17.16 -0.77 -9.88
C TRP A 70 17.56 -0.19 -8.51
N VAL A 71 16.90 -0.57 -7.43
CA VAL A 71 17.22 -0.08 -6.06
C VAL A 71 18.67 -0.39 -5.70
N THR A 72 19.14 -1.59 -6.03
CA THR A 72 20.52 -2.00 -5.76
C THR A 72 21.51 -1.16 -6.58
N GLU A 73 21.22 -0.94 -7.86
CA GLU A 73 22.08 -0.13 -8.73
C GLU A 73 22.10 1.33 -8.31
N PHE A 74 20.92 1.89 -7.97
CA PHE A 74 20.81 3.23 -7.39
C PHE A 74 21.72 3.39 -6.17
N GLN A 75 21.65 2.44 -5.23
CA GLN A 75 22.46 2.47 -4.02
C GLN A 75 23.95 2.40 -4.34
N LYS A 76 24.37 1.55 -5.29
CA LYS A 76 25.77 1.44 -5.73
C LYS A 76 26.30 2.76 -6.31
N GLN A 77 25.50 3.42 -7.16
CA GLN A 77 25.93 4.64 -7.84
C GLN A 77 25.96 5.84 -6.91
N THR A 78 24.98 5.97 -6.04
CA THR A 78 24.83 7.13 -5.14
C THR A 78 25.64 6.98 -3.85
N GLY A 79 25.78 5.77 -3.32
CA GLY A 79 26.35 5.50 -1.99
C GLY A 79 25.43 5.90 -0.83
N LEU A 80 24.18 6.27 -1.12
CA LEU A 80 23.23 6.68 -0.10
C LEU A 80 22.71 5.48 0.70
N THR A 81 22.32 5.70 1.93
CA THR A 81 21.44 4.78 2.64
C THR A 81 20.08 4.79 1.97
N VAL A 82 19.59 3.61 1.54
CA VAL A 82 18.25 3.45 1.01
C VAL A 82 17.36 2.83 2.09
N THR A 83 16.22 3.44 2.36
CA THR A 83 15.20 2.88 3.26
C THR A 83 13.94 2.55 2.48
N LEU A 84 13.24 1.51 2.90
CA LEU A 84 11.99 1.04 2.30
C LEU A 84 11.09 0.52 3.40
N ILE A 85 9.77 0.67 3.22
CA ILE A 85 8.82 0.08 4.16
C ILE A 85 8.86 -1.46 4.06
N ALA A 86 9.04 -2.12 5.19
CA ALA A 86 8.95 -3.57 5.32
C ALA A 86 7.53 -3.94 5.76
N THR A 87 6.71 -4.41 4.83
CA THR A 87 5.39 -4.93 5.15
C THR A 87 5.39 -6.45 5.19
N THR A 88 4.44 -7.02 5.93
CA THR A 88 4.18 -8.47 5.98
C THR A 88 3.07 -8.88 5.01
N ALA A 89 2.64 -7.96 4.12
CA ALA A 89 1.61 -8.27 3.14
C ALA A 89 2.04 -9.42 2.21
N PRO A 90 1.15 -10.37 1.88
CA PRO A 90 1.48 -11.53 1.05
C PRO A 90 2.06 -11.19 -0.33
N ALA A 91 1.69 -10.03 -0.88
CA ALA A 91 2.21 -9.53 -2.16
C ALA A 91 3.73 -9.24 -2.13
N TYR A 92 4.31 -9.07 -0.95
CA TYR A 92 5.75 -8.91 -0.79
C TYR A 92 6.32 -10.25 -0.33
N GLU A 93 7.06 -10.95 -1.20
CA GLU A 93 7.71 -12.22 -0.83
C GLU A 93 8.46 -12.09 0.49
N ASN A 94 7.89 -12.66 1.53
CA ASN A 94 8.43 -12.61 2.88
C ASN A 94 9.88 -13.09 2.89
N GLY A 95 10.79 -12.23 3.26
CA GLY A 95 12.21 -12.52 3.36
C GLY A 95 13.09 -12.07 2.18
N LYS A 96 12.57 -11.79 0.99
CA LYS A 96 13.37 -11.31 -0.16
C LYS A 96 14.05 -9.98 0.17
N MET A 97 13.30 -9.01 0.66
CA MET A 97 13.81 -7.70 1.09
C MET A 97 14.94 -7.83 2.13
N TYR A 98 14.74 -8.67 3.13
CA TYR A 98 15.73 -8.88 4.18
C TYR A 98 16.99 -9.57 3.66
N LYS A 99 16.86 -10.55 2.74
CA LYS A 99 18.02 -11.20 2.08
C LYS A 99 18.83 -10.20 1.25
N ILE A 100 18.15 -9.31 0.52
CA ILE A 100 18.81 -8.26 -0.29
C ILE A 100 19.50 -7.25 0.63
N ALA A 101 18.85 -6.82 1.71
CA ALA A 101 19.45 -5.92 2.69
C ALA A 101 20.68 -6.55 3.39
N GLU A 102 20.59 -7.83 3.77
CA GLU A 102 21.71 -8.57 4.34
C GLU A 102 22.89 -8.70 3.37
N GLN A 103 22.61 -9.01 2.10
CA GLN A 103 23.64 -9.08 1.07
C GLN A 103 24.28 -7.70 0.82
N ALA A 104 23.49 -6.64 0.76
CA ALA A 104 23.98 -5.28 0.64
C ALA A 104 24.93 -4.95 1.81
N ARG A 105 24.55 -5.29 3.04
CA ARG A 105 25.39 -5.07 4.24
C ARG A 105 26.71 -5.82 4.18
N LYS A 106 26.72 -7.09 3.70
CA LYS A 106 27.96 -7.87 3.51
C LYS A 106 28.89 -7.23 2.48
N GLU A 107 28.36 -6.48 1.54
CA GLU A 107 29.10 -5.74 0.53
C GLU A 107 29.43 -4.30 0.94
N GLY A 108 29.21 -3.94 2.21
CA GLY A 108 29.46 -2.58 2.73
C GLY A 108 28.48 -1.53 2.22
N ARG A 109 27.28 -1.95 1.79
CA ARG A 109 26.22 -1.08 1.30
C ARG A 109 25.05 -1.03 2.28
N GLU A 110 24.29 0.04 2.25
CA GLU A 110 23.23 0.32 3.21
C GLU A 110 21.85 0.35 2.55
N ILE A 111 21.16 -0.79 2.63
CA ILE A 111 19.72 -0.91 2.36
C ILE A 111 19.06 -1.31 3.67
N ARG A 112 18.17 -0.47 4.19
CA ARG A 112 17.59 -0.62 5.54
C ARG A 112 16.07 -0.73 5.47
N PRO A 113 15.51 -1.94 5.48
CA PRO A 113 14.06 -2.14 5.63
C PRO A 113 13.58 -1.56 6.95
N GLN A 114 12.45 -0.84 6.91
CA GLN A 114 11.83 -0.25 8.09
C GLN A 114 10.58 -1.06 8.47
N ALA A 115 10.68 -1.82 9.54
CA ALA A 115 9.55 -2.54 10.09
C ALA A 115 8.82 -1.67 11.11
N ALA A 116 7.49 -1.63 11.04
CA ALA A 116 6.69 -0.97 12.06
C ALA A 116 6.85 -1.69 13.41
N GLY A 117 6.94 -0.93 14.49
CA GLY A 117 6.97 -1.47 15.85
C GLY A 117 5.60 -1.94 16.36
N ARG A 118 4.61 -1.99 15.50
CA ARG A 118 3.24 -2.43 15.75
C ARG A 118 2.64 -3.03 14.48
N PRO A 119 1.55 -3.82 14.55
CA PRO A 119 0.84 -4.28 13.37
C PRO A 119 0.46 -3.10 12.45
N THR A 120 0.66 -3.28 11.15
CA THR A 120 0.24 -2.31 10.14
C THR A 120 -1.21 -2.59 9.80
N GLY A 121 -2.09 -1.61 10.02
CA GLY A 121 -3.50 -1.72 9.68
C GLY A 121 -3.91 -0.69 8.64
N VAL A 122 -4.89 -1.05 7.83
CA VAL A 122 -5.56 -0.15 6.88
C VAL A 122 -7.04 -0.13 7.21
N LEU A 123 -7.58 1.06 7.45
CA LEU A 123 -9.01 1.23 7.67
C LEU A 123 -9.77 1.15 6.34
N HIS A 124 -10.74 0.27 6.30
CA HIS A 124 -11.66 0.10 5.19
C HIS A 124 -13.03 0.70 5.56
N GLY A 125 -13.68 1.33 4.64
CA GLY A 125 -15.02 1.85 4.86
C GLY A 125 -15.59 2.50 3.62
N LEU A 126 -16.91 2.54 3.52
CA LEU A 126 -17.61 3.10 2.35
C LEU A 126 -17.38 4.61 2.17
N GLN A 127 -16.91 5.30 3.20
CA GLN A 127 -16.54 6.73 3.14
C GLN A 127 -15.04 6.94 2.92
N SER A 128 -14.25 5.87 2.93
CA SER A 128 -12.83 5.96 2.69
C SER A 128 -12.52 5.78 1.19
N SER A 129 -11.34 6.22 0.77
CA SER A 129 -10.84 6.00 -0.59
C SER A 129 -10.43 4.54 -0.84
N PHE A 130 -10.64 3.65 0.14
CA PHE A 130 -10.24 2.25 0.08
C PHE A 130 -11.28 1.34 0.74
N HIS A 131 -11.84 0.41 0.00
CA HIS A 131 -12.76 -0.62 0.48
C HIS A 131 -12.88 -1.77 -0.52
N ALA A 132 -13.44 -2.91 -0.10
CA ALA A 132 -13.48 -4.14 -0.88
C ALA A 132 -14.18 -4.00 -2.25
N PHE A 133 -15.14 -3.10 -2.38
CA PHE A 133 -15.99 -2.96 -3.56
C PHE A 133 -15.54 -1.85 -4.53
N ILE A 134 -14.46 -1.14 -4.25
CA ILE A 134 -14.00 0.00 -5.05
C ILE A 134 -13.71 -0.34 -6.52
N GLY A 135 -13.39 -1.59 -6.81
CA GLY A 135 -13.14 -2.08 -8.16
C GLY A 135 -14.36 -2.64 -8.88
N HIS A 136 -15.54 -2.72 -8.24
CA HIS A 136 -16.72 -3.33 -8.84
C HIS A 136 -17.40 -2.37 -9.81
N PRO A 137 -17.89 -2.85 -10.97
CA PRO A 137 -18.54 -2.02 -11.98
C PRO A 137 -19.66 -1.14 -11.44
N THR A 138 -20.61 -1.72 -10.69
CA THR A 138 -21.74 -0.98 -10.09
C THR A 138 -21.24 0.11 -9.13
N TRP A 139 -20.25 -0.19 -8.30
CA TRP A 139 -19.66 0.83 -7.43
C TRP A 139 -19.16 2.02 -8.25
N ARG A 140 -18.35 1.75 -9.27
CA ARG A 140 -17.69 2.80 -10.06
C ARG A 140 -18.62 3.63 -10.90
N SER A 141 -19.69 3.03 -11.41
CA SER A 141 -20.60 3.71 -12.34
C SER A 141 -21.82 4.35 -11.68
N GLU A 142 -22.22 3.87 -10.49
CA GLU A 142 -23.50 4.28 -9.90
C GLU A 142 -23.37 4.80 -8.47
N LEU A 143 -22.34 4.37 -7.70
CA LEU A 143 -22.28 4.61 -6.26
C LEU A 143 -21.17 5.57 -5.83
N ALA A 144 -20.06 5.60 -6.53
CA ALA A 144 -18.85 6.31 -6.10
C ALA A 144 -19.05 7.82 -5.89
N ASP A 145 -19.94 8.44 -6.65
CA ASP A 145 -20.20 9.89 -6.62
C ASP A 145 -21.46 10.27 -5.82
N LEU A 146 -22.12 9.29 -5.18
CA LEU A 146 -23.30 9.56 -4.37
C LEU A 146 -22.93 10.22 -3.03
N ASP A 147 -23.77 11.13 -2.59
CA ASP A 147 -23.71 11.60 -1.19
C ASP A 147 -24.01 10.44 -0.23
N HIS A 148 -23.64 10.63 1.03
CA HIS A 148 -23.77 9.58 2.05
C HIS A 148 -25.20 9.03 2.20
N THR A 149 -26.20 9.89 2.15
CA THR A 149 -27.61 9.49 2.31
C THR A 149 -28.09 8.65 1.12
N ALA A 150 -27.79 9.11 -0.08
CA ALA A 150 -28.11 8.38 -1.32
C ALA A 150 -27.35 7.06 -1.41
N LEU A 151 -26.09 7.04 -1.01
CA LEU A 151 -25.25 5.83 -0.96
C LEU A 151 -25.84 4.79 -0.01
N LEU A 152 -26.16 5.16 1.23
CA LEU A 152 -26.79 4.23 2.19
C LEU A 152 -28.11 3.68 1.69
N LYS A 153 -28.95 4.53 1.07
CA LYS A 153 -30.20 4.08 0.48
C LYS A 153 -29.99 3.04 -0.61
N ARG A 154 -29.00 3.25 -1.49
CA ARG A 154 -28.67 2.31 -2.59
C ARG A 154 -28.10 1.01 -2.05
N LEU A 155 -27.21 1.07 -1.07
CA LEU A 155 -26.60 -0.13 -0.46
C LEU A 155 -27.59 -0.93 0.38
N SER A 156 -28.64 -0.28 0.93
CA SER A 156 -29.72 -0.98 1.64
C SER A 156 -30.70 -1.70 0.72
N ASP A 157 -30.58 -1.53 -0.61
CA ASP A 157 -31.40 -2.21 -1.59
C ASP A 157 -30.84 -3.63 -1.85
N PRO A 158 -31.63 -4.69 -1.63
CA PRO A 158 -31.20 -6.07 -1.86
C PRO A 158 -30.79 -6.36 -3.31
N ASP A 159 -31.32 -5.65 -4.29
CA ASP A 159 -30.96 -5.83 -5.70
C ASP A 159 -29.58 -5.27 -5.95
N THR A 160 -29.25 -4.11 -5.39
CA THR A 160 -27.91 -3.53 -5.43
C THR A 160 -26.87 -4.45 -4.76
N LYS A 161 -27.18 -5.02 -3.59
CA LYS A 161 -26.31 -6.01 -2.93
C LYS A 161 -26.05 -7.21 -3.85
N ARG A 162 -27.12 -7.82 -4.41
CA ARG A 162 -26.98 -8.98 -5.30
C ARG A 162 -26.13 -8.65 -6.54
N GLN A 163 -26.33 -7.48 -7.12
CA GLN A 163 -25.59 -7.04 -8.30
C GLN A 163 -24.09 -6.91 -7.97
N ILE A 164 -23.73 -6.19 -6.93
CA ILE A 164 -22.32 -6.00 -6.53
C ILE A 164 -21.65 -7.33 -6.20
N LEU A 165 -22.30 -8.20 -5.46
CA LEU A 165 -21.73 -9.50 -5.07
C LEU A 165 -21.60 -10.48 -6.25
N ALA A 166 -22.35 -10.28 -7.34
CA ALA A 166 -22.22 -11.07 -8.55
C ALA A 166 -21.11 -10.57 -9.48
N GLU A 167 -20.56 -9.38 -9.25
CA GLU A 167 -19.55 -8.76 -10.09
C GLU A 167 -18.13 -9.18 -9.70
N GLU A 168 -17.25 -9.22 -10.70
CA GLU A 168 -15.80 -9.28 -10.45
C GLU A 168 -15.20 -7.87 -10.38
N SER A 169 -14.24 -7.69 -9.48
CA SER A 169 -13.46 -6.46 -9.44
C SER A 169 -12.70 -6.24 -10.76
N MET A 170 -12.75 -5.02 -11.27
CA MET A 170 -11.96 -4.58 -12.42
C MET A 170 -10.49 -4.35 -12.08
N ILE A 171 -10.13 -4.31 -10.80
CA ILE A 171 -8.74 -4.16 -10.35
C ILE A 171 -8.08 -5.55 -10.41
N LYS A 172 -7.25 -5.76 -11.42
CA LYS A 172 -6.60 -7.06 -11.68
C LYS A 172 -5.12 -7.09 -11.30
N SER A 173 -4.58 -6.00 -10.74
CA SER A 173 -3.16 -5.91 -10.32
C SER A 173 -2.96 -4.83 -9.27
N GLY A 174 -1.83 -4.90 -8.56
CA GLY A 174 -1.45 -3.97 -7.53
C GLY A 174 -1.94 -4.37 -6.13
N PRO A 175 -1.66 -3.56 -5.11
CA PRO A 175 -1.91 -3.90 -3.71
C PRO A 175 -3.41 -4.08 -3.37
N MET A 176 -4.31 -3.70 -4.28
CA MET A 176 -5.76 -3.82 -4.12
C MET A 176 -6.36 -5.08 -4.78
N GLN A 177 -5.55 -5.84 -5.52
CA GLN A 177 -6.03 -7.01 -6.27
C GLN A 177 -6.55 -8.12 -5.34
N ASP A 178 -5.89 -8.33 -4.22
CA ASP A 178 -6.06 -9.52 -3.38
C ASP A 178 -6.84 -9.27 -2.09
N LEU A 179 -7.67 -8.21 -2.02
CA LEU A 179 -8.48 -7.96 -0.82
C LEU A 179 -9.35 -9.15 -0.43
N THR A 180 -9.85 -9.89 -1.41
CA THR A 180 -10.65 -11.09 -1.16
C THR A 180 -9.83 -12.22 -0.52
N SER A 181 -8.53 -12.31 -0.80
CA SER A 181 -7.64 -13.28 -0.17
C SER A 181 -7.28 -12.92 1.27
N LEU A 182 -7.51 -11.66 1.67
CA LEU A 182 -7.14 -11.13 2.98
C LEU A 182 -8.29 -11.15 3.99
N MET A 183 -9.47 -11.73 3.69
CA MET A 183 -10.63 -11.73 4.58
C MET A 183 -10.36 -12.35 5.96
N GLY A 184 -9.34 -13.19 6.09
CA GLY A 184 -8.84 -13.69 7.38
C GLY A 184 -8.03 -12.67 8.20
N GLN A 185 -7.70 -11.53 7.62
CA GLN A 185 -6.95 -10.42 8.25
C GLN A 185 -7.76 -9.11 8.30
N VAL A 186 -9.03 -9.17 7.90
CA VAL A 186 -9.97 -8.05 7.97
C VAL A 186 -10.93 -8.28 9.11
N PHE A 187 -11.08 -7.29 9.98
CA PHE A 187 -11.89 -7.37 11.20
C PHE A 187 -12.86 -6.19 11.27
N PRO A 188 -14.10 -6.40 11.72
CA PRO A 188 -15.02 -5.31 12.02
C PRO A 188 -14.43 -4.41 13.11
N LEU A 189 -14.38 -3.09 12.88
CA LEU A 189 -13.71 -2.19 13.80
C LEU A 189 -14.51 -1.98 15.11
N GLY A 190 -15.83 -1.87 15.04
CA GLY A 190 -16.67 -1.63 16.21
C GLY A 190 -16.38 -0.31 16.96
N GLU A 191 -17.16 -0.01 18.01
CA GLU A 191 -16.93 1.17 18.86
C GLU A 191 -15.72 1.01 19.79
N ASN A 192 -15.43 -0.22 20.20
CA ASN A 192 -14.29 -0.56 21.05
C ASN A 192 -13.40 -1.55 20.28
N PRO A 193 -12.47 -1.05 19.45
CA PRO A 193 -11.65 -1.92 18.61
C PRO A 193 -10.69 -2.76 19.44
N ASP A 194 -10.68 -4.06 19.16
CA ASP A 194 -9.65 -4.96 19.65
C ASP A 194 -8.47 -4.93 18.67
N TYR A 195 -7.29 -4.61 19.18
CA TYR A 195 -6.05 -4.56 18.39
C TYR A 195 -5.31 -5.90 18.32
N GLU A 196 -5.78 -6.91 19.04
CA GLU A 196 -5.25 -8.29 19.02
C GLU A 196 -6.40 -9.30 18.84
N PRO A 197 -7.28 -9.11 17.81
CA PRO A 197 -8.48 -9.93 17.67
C PRO A 197 -8.14 -11.37 17.31
N ASP A 198 -8.93 -12.30 17.83
CA ASP A 198 -8.86 -13.72 17.46
C ASP A 198 -9.24 -13.91 15.98
N ALA A 199 -8.69 -14.96 15.35
CA ALA A 199 -8.93 -15.25 13.94
C ALA A 199 -10.42 -15.46 13.61
N GLU A 200 -11.20 -15.96 14.56
CA GLU A 200 -12.63 -16.16 14.47
C GLU A 200 -13.43 -14.85 14.35
N ALA A 201 -12.88 -13.75 14.85
CA ALA A 201 -13.47 -12.41 14.72
C ALA A 201 -13.23 -11.77 13.36
N SER A 202 -12.39 -12.38 12.50
CA SER A 202 -12.18 -11.90 11.13
C SER A 202 -13.42 -12.09 10.26
N ILE A 203 -13.50 -11.35 9.15
CA ILE A 203 -14.57 -11.54 8.15
C ILE A 203 -14.66 -13.00 7.71
N ALA A 204 -13.55 -13.66 7.43
CA ALA A 204 -13.53 -15.08 7.08
C ALA A 204 -14.02 -15.98 8.24
N GLY A 205 -13.64 -15.68 9.48
CA GLY A 205 -14.11 -16.41 10.67
C GLY A 205 -15.61 -16.26 10.87
N ILE A 206 -16.13 -15.04 10.77
CA ILE A 206 -17.56 -14.73 10.86
C ILE A 206 -18.34 -15.43 9.74
N ALA A 207 -17.86 -15.37 8.50
CA ALA A 207 -18.47 -16.02 7.35
C ALA A 207 -18.58 -17.55 7.57
N LYS A 208 -17.50 -18.17 8.02
CA LYS A 208 -17.48 -19.61 8.37
C LYS A 208 -18.50 -19.94 9.46
N ALA A 209 -18.56 -19.16 10.52
CA ALA A 209 -19.50 -19.38 11.62
C ALA A 209 -20.96 -19.24 11.20
N LYS A 210 -21.25 -18.31 10.27
CA LYS A 210 -22.60 -18.07 9.74
C LYS A 210 -22.97 -18.95 8.54
N GLY A 211 -22.02 -19.68 7.95
CA GLY A 211 -22.24 -20.41 6.70
C GLY A 211 -22.52 -19.50 5.51
N MET A 212 -21.94 -18.30 5.50
CA MET A 212 -22.11 -17.27 4.48
C MET A 212 -20.84 -17.11 3.64
N ASP A 213 -20.98 -16.46 2.48
CA ASP A 213 -19.82 -15.99 1.72
C ASP A 213 -19.12 -14.83 2.42
N ALA A 214 -17.78 -14.78 2.37
CA ALA A 214 -17.01 -13.76 3.05
C ALA A 214 -17.24 -12.35 2.47
N MET A 215 -17.47 -12.24 1.16
CA MET A 215 -17.79 -10.96 0.54
C MET A 215 -19.18 -10.46 0.91
N GLU A 216 -20.11 -11.39 1.16
CA GLU A 216 -21.43 -11.04 1.68
C GLU A 216 -21.34 -10.49 3.10
N VAL A 217 -20.56 -11.13 3.98
CA VAL A 217 -20.31 -10.63 5.35
C VAL A 217 -19.57 -9.29 5.33
N MET A 218 -18.66 -9.09 4.36
CA MET A 218 -17.94 -7.83 4.20
C MET A 218 -18.85 -6.70 3.70
N PHE A 219 -19.93 -7.04 2.97
CA PHE A 219 -20.90 -6.05 2.49
C PHE A 219 -21.81 -5.57 3.61
N ASP A 220 -22.29 -6.47 4.50
CA ASP A 220 -23.22 -6.24 5.60
C ASP A 220 -22.56 -5.51 6.77
#